data_f3b01b7c4897f9d45ac0255ea2240779
#
_entry.id   f3b01b7c4897f9d45ac0255ea2240779
#
_cell.length_a   1.000
_cell.length_b   1.000
_cell.length_c   1.000
_cell.angle_alpha   90.00
_cell.angle_beta   90.00
_cell.angle_gamma   90.00
#
_symmetry.space_group_name_H-M   'P 1'
#
loop_
_entity.id
_entity.type
_entity.pdbx_description
1 polymer ?
#
loop_
_entity_poly.entity_id
_entity_poly.type
_entity_poly.pdbx_seq_one_letter_code
_entity_poly.pdbx_strand_id
1 'polypeptide(L)'
;YTTLFRSTMNQVLDNMKTRRSVRKFTMEPVPQALIDQVIEAGLYAASGKGEQDVIVIQIADRAVRDKLSMMNRQIIGSSNENLDPFYGAQTVLVVLARKDWPTHVYDGSLVLGNMMLAAHALGLGSCWIHRAKEEFETPWGKELLQSLGITEEYEGIGHCILGYADGETPKAAARK
;
A
#
# COMPACT_ATOMS: atom_id res chain seq x y z
N TYR A 1 30.26 38.28 -11.70
CA TYR A 1 30.27 36.80 -11.63
C TYR A 1 28.92 36.36 -11.09
N THR A 2 28.02 35.94 -12.02
CA THR A 2 26.71 35.39 -11.63
C THR A 2 26.89 33.87 -11.45
N THR A 3 27.05 33.43 -10.22
CA THR A 3 27.09 32.01 -9.89
C THR A 3 25.66 31.48 -10.03
N LEU A 4 25.39 30.81 -11.15
CA LEU A 4 24.19 30.01 -11.32
C LEU A 4 24.25 28.83 -10.32
N PHE A 5 23.65 29.00 -9.15
CA PHE A 5 23.31 27.87 -8.29
C PHE A 5 22.29 27.02 -9.05
N ARG A 6 22.75 26.04 -9.81
CA ARG A 6 21.95 24.86 -10.13
C ARG A 6 21.74 24.16 -8.81
N SER A 7 20.62 24.44 -8.15
CA SER A 7 20.10 23.60 -7.09
C SER A 7 19.93 22.21 -7.69
N THR A 8 20.90 21.33 -7.43
CA THR A 8 20.73 19.90 -7.69
C THR A 8 19.58 19.45 -6.80
N MET A 9 18.40 19.28 -7.39
CA MET A 9 17.21 18.88 -6.68
C MET A 9 17.49 17.53 -6.01
N ASN A 10 17.33 17.48 -4.68
CA ASN A 10 17.53 16.23 -3.94
C ASN A 10 16.46 15.23 -4.36
N GLN A 11 16.87 14.10 -4.92
CA GLN A 11 15.97 13.08 -5.49
C GLN A 11 14.98 12.54 -4.46
N VAL A 12 15.38 12.39 -3.20
CA VAL A 12 14.49 11.92 -2.12
C VAL A 12 13.39 12.93 -1.86
N LEU A 13 13.76 14.22 -1.74
CA LEU A 13 12.77 15.28 -1.51
C LEU A 13 11.84 15.47 -2.70
N ASP A 14 12.35 15.30 -3.91
CA ASP A 14 11.56 15.36 -5.13
C ASP A 14 10.55 14.20 -5.19
N ASN A 15 11.01 12.98 -4.93
CA ASN A 15 10.17 11.80 -4.84
C ASN A 15 9.00 11.98 -3.85
N MET A 16 9.29 12.50 -2.66
CA MET A 16 8.27 12.80 -1.65
C MET A 16 7.24 13.83 -2.12
N LYS A 17 7.68 14.86 -2.85
CA LYS A 17 6.81 15.95 -3.32
C LYS A 17 5.99 15.57 -4.55
N THR A 18 6.50 14.69 -5.42
CA THR A 18 5.89 14.34 -6.70
C THR A 18 5.01 13.10 -6.65
N ARG A 19 5.21 12.19 -5.68
CA ARG A 19 4.35 11.00 -5.50
C ARG A 19 2.86 11.37 -5.40
N ARG A 20 2.02 10.66 -6.12
CA ARG A 20 0.55 10.82 -6.09
C ARG A 20 -0.14 9.45 -5.98
N SER A 21 -1.35 9.45 -5.47
CA SER A 21 -2.21 8.27 -5.50
C SER A 21 -2.70 8.03 -6.92
N VAL A 22 -2.34 6.88 -7.49
CA VAL A 22 -2.78 6.42 -8.80
C VAL A 22 -4.00 5.52 -8.65
N ARG A 23 -5.04 5.77 -9.46
CA ARG A 23 -6.33 5.05 -9.42
C ARG A 23 -6.77 4.55 -10.80
N LYS A 24 -5.83 4.47 -11.72
CA LYS A 24 -6.02 3.88 -13.04
C LYS A 24 -4.71 3.21 -13.46
N PHE A 25 -4.78 1.93 -13.77
CA PHE A 25 -3.60 1.12 -14.03
C PHE A 25 -3.72 0.44 -15.38
N THR A 26 -2.57 0.21 -16.03
CA THR A 26 -2.48 -0.66 -17.19
C THR A 26 -2.64 -2.12 -16.78
N MET A 27 -2.82 -3.00 -17.77
CA MET A 27 -2.88 -4.45 -17.53
C MET A 27 -1.48 -5.09 -17.46
N GLU A 28 -0.42 -4.30 -17.58
CA GLU A 28 0.95 -4.79 -17.49
C GLU A 28 1.25 -5.28 -16.07
N PRO A 29 1.71 -6.53 -15.89
CA PRO A 29 2.03 -7.06 -14.58
C PRO A 29 3.30 -6.40 -14.03
N VAL A 30 3.29 -6.13 -12.72
CA VAL A 30 4.49 -5.65 -12.03
C VAL A 30 5.43 -6.84 -11.79
N PRO A 31 6.71 -6.77 -12.23
CA PRO A 31 7.67 -7.82 -11.97
C PRO A 31 7.87 -8.05 -10.47
N GLN A 32 7.99 -9.33 -10.06
CA GLN A 32 8.15 -9.71 -8.65
C GLN A 32 9.34 -8.98 -7.99
N ALA A 33 10.45 -8.83 -8.70
CA ALA A 33 11.63 -8.13 -8.18
C ALA A 33 11.36 -6.66 -7.79
N LEU A 34 10.41 -5.97 -8.45
CA LEU A 34 10.00 -4.62 -8.07
C LEU A 34 9.04 -4.64 -6.88
N ILE A 35 8.16 -5.65 -6.81
CA ILE A 35 7.27 -5.84 -5.66
C ILE A 35 8.11 -6.09 -4.40
N ASP A 36 9.11 -6.96 -4.50
CA ASP A 36 10.00 -7.30 -3.38
C ASP A 36 10.75 -6.05 -2.87
N GLN A 37 11.26 -5.20 -3.78
CA GLN A 37 11.91 -3.95 -3.40
C GLN A 37 10.94 -2.97 -2.70
N VAL A 38 9.69 -2.91 -3.14
CA VAL A 38 8.65 -2.08 -2.48
C VAL A 38 8.37 -2.58 -1.08
N ILE A 39 8.22 -3.90 -0.90
CA ILE A 39 7.98 -4.53 0.41
C ILE A 39 9.18 -4.30 1.32
N GLU A 40 10.39 -4.58 0.84
CA GLU A 40 11.62 -4.40 1.60
C GLU A 40 11.75 -2.95 2.09
N ALA A 41 11.61 -1.96 1.20
CA ALA A 41 11.67 -0.55 1.55
C ALA A 41 10.59 -0.16 2.59
N GLY A 42 9.41 -0.77 2.51
CA GLY A 42 8.36 -0.62 3.51
C GLY A 42 8.80 -1.07 4.88
N LEU A 43 9.36 -2.27 4.98
CA LEU A 43 9.79 -2.88 6.24
C LEU A 43 10.98 -2.16 6.91
N TYR A 44 11.71 -1.31 6.17
CA TYR A 44 12.71 -0.39 6.74
C TYR A 44 12.12 0.87 7.39
N ALA A 45 10.79 1.00 7.47
CA ALA A 45 10.16 2.08 8.21
C ALA A 45 10.52 2.01 9.70
N ALA A 46 10.55 3.17 10.34
CA ALA A 46 10.71 3.21 11.80
C ALA A 46 9.51 2.55 12.48
N SER A 47 9.77 1.84 13.58
CA SER A 47 8.74 1.25 14.44
C SER A 47 9.00 1.62 15.90
N GLY A 48 7.95 1.60 16.73
CA GLY A 48 8.06 1.90 18.15
C GLY A 48 9.08 0.98 18.82
N LYS A 49 10.13 1.54 19.44
CA LYS A 49 11.27 0.82 20.05
C LYS A 49 11.99 -0.17 19.14
N GLY A 50 11.78 -0.10 17.81
CA GLY A 50 12.38 -1.04 16.86
C GLY A 50 11.75 -2.44 16.89
N GLU A 51 10.49 -2.56 17.28
CA GLU A 51 9.79 -3.83 17.45
C GLU A 51 9.57 -4.59 16.14
N GLN A 52 9.47 -3.87 15.02
CA GLN A 52 9.24 -4.48 13.68
C GLN A 52 8.01 -5.41 13.65
N ASP A 53 6.93 -4.93 14.26
CA ASP A 53 5.67 -5.64 14.48
C ASP A 53 4.78 -5.76 13.24
N VAL A 54 5.25 -5.27 12.09
CA VAL A 54 4.48 -5.15 10.84
C VAL A 54 4.82 -6.29 9.89
N ILE A 55 3.80 -6.89 9.30
CA ILE A 55 3.93 -7.85 8.20
C ILE A 55 3.23 -7.34 6.94
N VAL A 56 3.70 -7.81 5.79
CA VAL A 56 3.11 -7.51 4.49
C VAL A 56 2.74 -8.81 3.79
N ILE A 57 1.47 -8.93 3.37
CA ILE A 57 0.98 -10.08 2.61
C ILE A 57 0.75 -9.65 1.16
N GLN A 58 1.43 -10.29 0.23
CA GLN A 58 1.14 -10.14 -1.20
C GLN A 58 -0.04 -11.05 -1.58
N ILE A 59 -1.09 -10.46 -2.12
CA ILE A 59 -2.24 -11.18 -2.65
C ILE A 59 -1.95 -11.55 -4.10
N ALA A 60 -1.51 -12.79 -4.32
CA ALA A 60 -1.19 -13.33 -5.64
C ALA A 60 -2.38 -14.05 -6.28
N ASP A 61 -3.28 -14.61 -5.47
CA ASP A 61 -4.47 -15.32 -5.96
C ASP A 61 -5.57 -14.34 -6.37
N ARG A 62 -6.06 -14.48 -7.58
CA ARG A 62 -7.11 -13.61 -8.14
C ARG A 62 -8.43 -13.72 -7.39
N ALA A 63 -8.81 -14.91 -6.95
CA ALA A 63 -10.06 -15.11 -6.22
C ALA A 63 -10.00 -14.45 -4.83
N VAL A 64 -8.85 -14.53 -4.16
CA VAL A 64 -8.61 -13.83 -2.88
C VAL A 64 -8.67 -12.31 -3.08
N ARG A 65 -8.04 -11.80 -4.13
CA ARG A 65 -8.08 -10.36 -4.47
C ARG A 65 -9.50 -9.88 -4.71
N ASP A 66 -10.27 -10.61 -5.50
CA ASP A 66 -11.65 -10.24 -5.86
C ASP A 66 -12.57 -10.35 -4.63
N LYS A 67 -12.32 -11.33 -3.74
CA LYS A 67 -13.03 -11.42 -2.45
C LYS A 67 -12.76 -10.23 -1.56
N LEU A 68 -11.52 -9.80 -1.40
CA LEU A 68 -11.15 -8.60 -0.64
C LEU A 68 -11.79 -7.34 -1.26
N SER A 69 -11.76 -7.20 -2.59
CA SER A 69 -12.42 -6.09 -3.29
C SER A 69 -13.93 -6.04 -2.99
N MET A 70 -14.59 -7.19 -3.05
CA MET A 70 -16.02 -7.30 -2.73
C MET A 70 -16.29 -6.91 -1.27
N MET A 71 -15.50 -7.42 -0.33
CA MET A 71 -15.66 -7.09 1.10
C MET A 71 -15.43 -5.60 1.36
N ASN A 72 -14.38 -5.01 0.78
CA ASN A 72 -14.10 -3.58 0.89
C ASN A 72 -15.27 -2.74 0.39
N ARG A 73 -15.83 -3.11 -0.77
CA ARG A 73 -17.02 -2.47 -1.34
C ARG A 73 -18.23 -2.56 -0.42
N GLN A 74 -18.46 -3.71 0.20
CA GLN A 74 -19.56 -3.90 1.16
C GLN A 74 -19.38 -3.04 2.41
N ILE A 75 -18.17 -2.96 2.94
CA ILE A 75 -17.83 -2.11 4.09
C ILE A 75 -18.05 -0.62 3.79
N ILE A 76 -17.74 -0.18 2.56
CA ILE A 76 -18.05 1.18 2.07
C ILE A 76 -19.57 1.42 2.04
N GLY A 77 -20.39 0.38 1.96
CA GLY A 77 -21.85 0.51 1.78
C GLY A 77 -22.22 0.94 0.36
N SER A 78 -21.38 0.64 -0.65
CA SER A 78 -21.68 0.98 -2.04
C SER A 78 -22.70 0.01 -2.63
N SER A 79 -23.75 0.58 -3.25
CA SER A 79 -24.71 -0.16 -4.06
C SER A 79 -24.23 -0.44 -5.50
N ASN A 80 -23.10 0.16 -5.91
CA ASN A 80 -22.51 -0.09 -7.21
C ASN A 80 -21.75 -1.41 -7.21
N GLU A 81 -22.35 -2.47 -7.74
CA GLU A 81 -21.75 -3.80 -7.82
C GLU A 81 -20.49 -3.86 -8.70
N ASN A 82 -20.30 -2.91 -9.59
CA ASN A 82 -19.13 -2.82 -10.47
C ASN A 82 -17.98 -2.01 -9.84
N LEU A 83 -18.17 -1.45 -8.65
CA LEU A 83 -17.11 -0.72 -7.97
C LEU A 83 -16.01 -1.71 -7.53
N ASP A 84 -14.80 -1.52 -8.05
CA ASP A 84 -13.59 -2.15 -7.55
C ASP A 84 -12.78 -1.13 -6.73
N PRO A 85 -12.77 -1.22 -5.39
CA PRO A 85 -11.98 -0.33 -4.55
C PRO A 85 -10.47 -0.39 -4.79
N PHE A 86 -9.99 -1.45 -5.47
CA PHE A 86 -8.59 -1.59 -5.87
C PHE A 86 -8.30 -1.04 -7.28
N TYR A 87 -9.29 -0.40 -7.93
CA TYR A 87 -9.14 0.31 -9.21
C TYR A 87 -8.53 -0.54 -10.34
N GLY A 88 -8.81 -1.84 -10.37
CA GLY A 88 -8.26 -2.76 -11.37
C GLY A 88 -6.79 -3.12 -11.17
N ALA A 89 -6.12 -2.63 -10.12
CA ALA A 89 -4.75 -3.02 -9.82
C ALA A 89 -4.66 -4.55 -9.63
N GLN A 90 -3.65 -5.15 -10.27
CA GLN A 90 -3.44 -6.60 -10.19
C GLN A 90 -2.60 -7.00 -8.98
N THR A 91 -1.77 -6.08 -8.48
CA THR A 91 -0.95 -6.31 -7.29
C THR A 91 -1.56 -5.58 -6.10
N VAL A 92 -1.90 -6.34 -5.07
CA VAL A 92 -2.42 -5.83 -3.80
C VAL A 92 -1.51 -6.33 -2.68
N LEU A 93 -0.95 -5.41 -1.91
CA LEU A 93 -0.15 -5.71 -0.72
C LEU A 93 -0.96 -5.30 0.51
N VAL A 94 -1.22 -6.23 1.40
CA VAL A 94 -1.93 -5.97 2.65
C VAL A 94 -0.91 -5.76 3.76
N VAL A 95 -0.99 -4.64 4.45
CA VAL A 95 -0.15 -4.32 5.60
C VAL A 95 -0.96 -4.58 6.87
N LEU A 96 -0.41 -5.42 7.73
CA LEU A 96 -0.98 -5.74 9.04
C LEU A 96 0.09 -5.48 10.12
N ALA A 97 -0.35 -5.11 11.31
CA ALA A 97 0.52 -4.89 12.46
C ALA A 97 -0.03 -5.59 13.69
N ARG A 98 0.87 -6.04 14.58
CA ARG A 98 0.52 -6.85 15.74
C ARG A 98 -0.23 -6.04 16.80
N LYS A 99 -1.45 -6.47 17.15
CA LYS A 99 -2.38 -5.73 18.02
C LYS A 99 -1.87 -5.47 19.42
N ASP A 100 -1.01 -6.33 19.96
CA ASP A 100 -0.47 -6.21 21.31
C ASP A 100 0.58 -5.09 21.45
N TRP A 101 1.00 -4.48 20.31
CA TRP A 101 1.97 -3.39 20.32
C TRP A 101 1.29 -2.02 20.29
N PRO A 102 1.58 -1.11 21.23
CA PRO A 102 0.82 0.15 21.37
C PRO A 102 0.92 1.09 20.16
N THR A 103 1.99 1.00 19.37
CA THR A 103 2.22 1.87 18.20
C THR A 103 1.88 1.21 16.86
N HIS A 104 1.31 0.01 16.87
CA HIS A 104 1.10 -0.83 15.68
C HIS A 104 0.42 -0.11 14.51
N VAL A 105 -0.60 0.72 14.76
CA VAL A 105 -1.29 1.47 13.70
C VAL A 105 -0.36 2.50 13.05
N TYR A 106 0.47 3.16 13.85
CA TYR A 106 1.43 4.15 13.37
C TYR A 106 2.56 3.46 12.61
N ASP A 107 3.08 2.35 13.14
CA ASP A 107 4.17 1.58 12.56
C ASP A 107 3.75 1.03 11.18
N GLY A 108 2.57 0.42 11.07
CA GLY A 108 2.02 -0.02 9.80
C GLY A 108 1.73 1.12 8.82
N SER A 109 1.34 2.30 9.33
CA SER A 109 1.13 3.48 8.50
C SER A 109 2.45 4.01 7.90
N LEU A 110 3.55 3.97 8.66
CA LEU A 110 4.88 4.32 8.17
C LEU A 110 5.36 3.32 7.11
N VAL A 111 5.12 2.02 7.30
CA VAL A 111 5.41 0.99 6.30
C VAL A 111 4.68 1.29 4.99
N LEU A 112 3.37 1.55 5.03
CA LEU A 112 2.59 1.95 3.84
C LEU A 112 3.14 3.22 3.18
N GLY A 113 3.53 4.21 3.97
CA GLY A 113 4.14 5.43 3.48
C GLY A 113 5.43 5.16 2.70
N ASN A 114 6.35 4.36 3.28
CA ASN A 114 7.60 3.96 2.64
C ASN A 114 7.35 3.15 1.36
N MET A 115 6.42 2.19 1.40
CA MET A 115 6.06 1.39 0.23
C MET A 115 5.61 2.26 -0.95
N MET A 116 4.75 3.25 -0.68
CA MET A 116 4.27 4.17 -1.73
C MET A 116 5.38 5.07 -2.28
N LEU A 117 6.34 5.49 -1.45
CA LEU A 117 7.51 6.26 -1.88
C LEU A 117 8.45 5.39 -2.73
N ALA A 118 8.70 4.14 -2.31
CA ALA A 118 9.50 3.19 -3.07
C ALA A 118 8.86 2.88 -4.43
N ALA A 119 7.55 2.62 -4.47
CA ALA A 119 6.82 2.40 -5.70
C ALA A 119 7.01 3.57 -6.68
N HIS A 120 6.88 4.81 -6.20
CA HIS A 120 7.08 6.01 -7.02
C HIS A 120 8.52 6.12 -7.53
N ALA A 121 9.51 5.85 -6.70
CA ALA A 121 10.92 5.87 -7.08
C ALA A 121 11.26 4.80 -8.16
N LEU A 122 10.52 3.69 -8.16
CA LEU A 122 10.64 2.60 -9.13
C LEU A 122 9.78 2.80 -10.39
N GLY A 123 9.12 3.95 -10.55
CA GLY A 123 8.25 4.25 -11.69
C GLY A 123 6.87 3.59 -11.63
N LEU A 124 6.48 3.03 -10.47
CA LEU A 124 5.18 2.43 -10.26
C LEU A 124 4.17 3.44 -9.70
N GLY A 125 2.92 3.29 -10.10
CA GLY A 125 1.78 3.91 -9.43
C GLY A 125 1.36 3.13 -8.20
N SER A 126 0.94 3.83 -7.16
CA SER A 126 0.41 3.21 -5.94
C SER A 126 -0.73 4.05 -5.34
N CYS A 127 -1.55 3.39 -4.53
CA CYS A 127 -2.55 4.07 -3.71
C CYS A 127 -2.78 3.29 -2.41
N TRP A 128 -2.97 4.01 -1.30
CA TRP A 128 -3.47 3.43 -0.07
C TRP A 128 -4.97 3.19 -0.18
N ILE A 129 -5.40 1.94 0.02
CA ILE A 129 -6.81 1.58 0.15
C ILE A 129 -7.07 1.22 1.60
N HIS A 130 -8.07 1.83 2.18
CA HIS A 130 -8.45 1.67 3.59
C HIS A 130 -9.28 0.39 3.79
N ARG A 131 -9.65 0.09 5.05
CA ARG A 131 -10.57 -0.97 5.53
C ARG A 131 -9.99 -2.36 5.65
N ALA A 132 -8.68 -2.52 5.56
CA ALA A 132 -8.04 -3.79 5.89
C ALA A 132 -8.39 -4.26 7.31
N LYS A 133 -8.58 -3.32 8.26
CA LYS A 133 -9.00 -3.64 9.64
C LYS A 133 -10.29 -4.46 9.64
N GLU A 134 -11.34 -3.89 9.08
CA GLU A 134 -12.67 -4.50 9.06
C GLU A 134 -12.68 -5.82 8.29
N GLU A 135 -11.91 -5.92 7.20
CA GLU A 135 -11.79 -7.15 6.41
C GLU A 135 -11.15 -8.29 7.20
N PHE A 136 -10.05 -8.02 7.91
CA PHE A 136 -9.32 -9.02 8.67
C PHE A 136 -9.91 -9.29 10.07
N GLU A 137 -10.88 -8.52 10.52
CA GLU A 137 -11.72 -8.82 11.69
C GLU A 137 -12.85 -9.82 11.40
N THR A 138 -13.19 -10.05 10.11
CA THR A 138 -14.18 -11.05 9.72
C THR A 138 -13.68 -12.48 9.95
N PRO A 139 -14.59 -13.48 10.09
CA PRO A 139 -14.20 -14.89 10.14
C PRO A 139 -13.31 -15.30 8.96
N TRP A 140 -13.66 -14.88 7.76
CA TRP A 140 -12.89 -15.20 6.54
C TRP A 140 -11.47 -14.59 6.59
N GLY A 141 -11.34 -13.34 7.02
CA GLY A 141 -10.03 -12.70 7.16
C GLY A 141 -9.13 -13.43 8.16
N LYS A 142 -9.70 -13.87 9.28
CA LYS A 142 -8.99 -14.66 10.30
C LYS A 142 -8.59 -16.04 9.76
N GLU A 143 -9.48 -16.72 9.04
CA GLU A 143 -9.18 -18.01 8.39
C GLU A 143 -8.06 -17.87 7.37
N LEU A 144 -8.03 -16.77 6.58
CA LEU A 144 -6.97 -16.49 5.65
C LEU A 144 -5.62 -16.35 6.36
N LEU A 145 -5.52 -15.59 7.47
CA LEU A 145 -4.30 -15.46 8.25
C LEU A 145 -3.85 -16.83 8.81
N GLN A 146 -4.77 -17.61 9.37
CA GLN A 146 -4.46 -18.94 9.87
C GLN A 146 -3.94 -19.87 8.77
N SER A 147 -4.50 -19.81 7.57
CA SER A 147 -4.05 -20.62 6.42
C SER A 147 -2.62 -20.28 5.99
N LEU A 148 -2.15 -19.06 6.29
CA LEU A 148 -0.79 -18.61 6.06
C LEU A 148 0.16 -18.90 7.25
N GLY A 149 -0.33 -19.57 8.29
CA GLY A 149 0.45 -19.88 9.49
C GLY A 149 0.63 -18.70 10.45
N ILE A 150 -0.16 -17.62 10.26
CA ILE A 150 -0.13 -16.43 11.12
C ILE A 150 -1.08 -16.69 12.29
N THR A 151 -0.52 -16.86 13.48
CA THR A 151 -1.27 -17.25 14.70
C THR A 151 -1.43 -16.13 15.71
N GLU A 152 -0.57 -15.11 15.65
CA GLU A 152 -0.70 -13.91 16.47
C GLU A 152 -1.85 -13.03 16.00
N GLU A 153 -2.33 -12.16 16.88
CA GLU A 153 -3.38 -11.23 16.56
C GLU A 153 -2.83 -10.00 15.82
N TYR A 154 -3.17 -9.90 14.53
CA TYR A 154 -2.85 -8.76 13.69
C TYR A 154 -4.09 -7.89 13.42
N GLU A 155 -3.87 -6.59 13.30
CA GLU A 155 -4.83 -5.62 12.78
C GLU A 155 -4.45 -5.22 11.37
N GLY A 156 -5.42 -5.21 10.45
CA GLY A 156 -5.20 -4.68 9.11
C GLY A 156 -5.03 -3.16 9.15
N ILE A 157 -3.94 -2.64 8.59
CA ILE A 157 -3.66 -1.20 8.55
C ILE A 157 -4.16 -0.59 7.23
N GLY A 158 -3.94 -1.29 6.15
CA GLY A 158 -4.39 -0.86 4.83
C GLY A 158 -3.80 -1.72 3.72
N HIS A 159 -4.21 -1.42 2.49
CA HIS A 159 -3.66 -2.05 1.31
C HIS A 159 -2.81 -1.03 0.54
N CYS A 160 -1.68 -1.46 0.02
CA CYS A 160 -0.93 -0.76 -1.01
C CYS A 160 -1.22 -1.45 -2.34
N ILE A 161 -1.99 -0.81 -3.21
CA ILE A 161 -2.16 -1.31 -4.58
C ILE A 161 -1.05 -0.77 -5.46
N LEU A 162 -0.55 -1.62 -6.37
CA LEU A 162 0.56 -1.31 -7.26
C LEU A 162 0.21 -1.62 -8.71
N GLY A 163 0.80 -0.86 -9.62
CA GLY A 163 0.73 -1.09 -11.06
C GLY A 163 1.39 0.05 -11.83
N TYR A 164 1.46 -0.08 -13.16
CA TYR A 164 1.85 1.02 -14.02
C TYR A 164 0.66 1.94 -14.25
N ALA A 165 0.87 3.26 -14.09
CA ALA A 165 -0.19 4.23 -14.26
C ALA A 165 -0.69 4.25 -15.72
N ASP A 166 -2.02 4.22 -15.92
CA ASP A 166 -2.65 4.43 -17.22
C ASP A 166 -3.07 5.90 -17.35
N GLY A 167 -2.24 6.67 -18.06
CA GLY A 167 -2.43 8.09 -18.27
C GLY A 167 -1.56 8.98 -17.36
N GLU A 168 -1.88 10.26 -17.35
CA GLU A 168 -1.11 11.24 -16.57
C GLU A 168 -1.35 11.12 -15.06
N THR A 169 -0.26 11.18 -14.30
CA THR A 169 -0.34 11.27 -12.84
C THR A 169 -0.88 12.65 -12.42
N PRO A 170 -1.82 12.74 -11.49
CA PRO A 170 -2.37 14.01 -11.03
C PRO A 170 -1.28 14.96 -10.50
N LYS A 171 -1.41 16.24 -10.81
CA LYS A 171 -0.50 17.26 -10.27
C LYS A 171 -0.77 17.48 -8.77
N ALA A 172 0.28 17.88 -8.04
CA ALA A 172 0.12 18.27 -6.65
C ALA A 172 -0.78 19.50 -6.52
N ALA A 173 -1.77 19.42 -5.64
CA ALA A 173 -2.47 20.63 -5.22
C ALA A 173 -1.52 21.53 -4.39
N ALA A 174 -1.78 22.84 -4.40
CA ALA A 174 -1.09 23.77 -3.51
C ALA A 174 -1.25 23.33 -2.06
N ARG A 175 -0.21 23.51 -1.28
CA ARG A 175 -0.26 23.26 0.17
C ARG A 175 -0.87 24.49 0.87
N LYS A 176 -1.73 24.22 1.84
CA LYS A 176 -2.33 25.26 2.69
C LYS A 176 -1.35 25.69 3.77
#